data_0200b5eb947e003eb7acb4ef9c4d95bb
#
_entry.id   0200b5eb947e003eb7acb4ef9c4d95bb
#
_cell.length_a   1.000
_cell.length_b   1.000
_cell.length_c   1.000
_cell.angle_alpha   90.00
_cell.angle_beta   90.00
_cell.angle_gamma   90.00
#
_symmetry.space_group_name_H-M   'P 1'
#
loop_
_entity.id
_entity.type
_entity.pdbx_description
1 polymer ?
#
loop_
_entity_poly.entity_id
_entity_poly.type
_entity_poly.pdbx_seq_one_letter_code
_entity_poly.pdbx_strand_id
1 'polypeptide(L)'
;MGIVVLGAVFVDIKGYPSDVYIPGGRNAGRVEQVHGGVSRNLVEDIANVELRPTFISLVDNTGIGADVIRKLQDHKVNTDYIRAVPDGMGTWLAVFDNGGDVVASISKRPDLRPILITLDEHGDEIFRDADSIALEIDCDKEIVKKVFYLAEKYGKPVFAAVSNMSIAVERRDFLRSCHCFVCNQQEAGILFSEDYTGKTPEELRDILAHHIQAAEISRMVVTMGEQGAVYATHDGQSGICPAIKVDVKDTTGAGDAFFAGVTIGLTYGKSILEACEIGTRLSASVICTSENVCPRFLPSEFGLEPGSACGDQLTLEL
;
A
#
# COMPACT_ATOMS: atom_id res chain seq x y z
N MET A 1 7.87 13.95 -12.78
CA MET A 1 6.92 13.92 -11.64
C MET A 1 7.12 12.63 -10.90
N GLY A 2 7.16 12.21 -9.89
CA GLY A 2 7.52 10.96 -9.22
C GLY A 2 6.42 9.90 -9.25
N ILE A 3 6.25 9.22 -8.13
CA ILE A 3 5.25 8.16 -7.94
C ILE A 3 3.89 8.82 -7.70
N VAL A 4 2.86 8.37 -8.42
CA VAL A 4 1.47 8.75 -8.19
C VAL A 4 0.79 7.67 -7.38
N VAL A 5 0.22 8.03 -6.24
CA VAL A 5 -0.54 7.11 -5.37
C VAL A 5 -2.02 7.39 -5.52
N LEU A 6 -2.84 6.35 -5.61
CA LEU A 6 -4.28 6.46 -5.71
C LEU A 6 -4.99 5.49 -4.76
N GLY A 7 -5.89 6.02 -3.94
CA GLY A 7 -6.72 5.23 -3.03
C GLY A 7 -7.34 6.05 -1.91
N ALA A 8 -7.75 5.39 -0.83
CA ALA A 8 -8.53 5.97 0.23
C ALA A 8 -7.69 6.58 1.37
N VAL A 9 -8.27 7.59 2.03
CA VAL A 9 -7.87 8.05 3.36
C VAL A 9 -8.83 7.48 4.38
N PHE A 10 -8.33 7.06 5.52
CA PHE A 10 -9.12 6.62 6.66
C PHE A 10 -8.78 7.43 7.92
N VAL A 11 -9.72 7.44 8.84
CA VAL A 11 -9.49 7.82 10.24
C VAL A 11 -9.71 6.58 11.09
N ASP A 12 -8.66 6.18 11.79
CA ASP A 12 -8.71 5.05 12.71
C ASP A 12 -9.04 5.58 14.10
N ILE A 13 -10.15 5.10 14.65
CA ILE A 13 -10.60 5.40 16.01
C ILE A 13 -10.35 4.17 16.86
N LYS A 14 -9.34 4.26 17.74
CA LYS A 14 -8.84 3.17 18.56
C LYS A 14 -9.24 3.39 20.02
N GLY A 15 -9.99 2.45 20.60
CA GLY A 15 -10.41 2.47 22.01
C GLY A 15 -9.63 1.46 22.84
N TYR A 16 -8.99 1.90 23.93
CA TYR A 16 -8.20 1.07 24.83
C TYR A 16 -8.77 1.16 26.25
N PRO A 17 -9.17 0.04 26.90
CA PRO A 17 -9.67 0.05 28.27
C PRO A 17 -8.53 0.36 29.25
N SER A 18 -8.83 1.13 30.31
CA SER A 18 -7.90 1.40 31.41
C SER A 18 -7.78 0.24 32.40
N ASP A 19 -8.86 -0.55 32.52
CA ASP A 19 -8.96 -1.72 33.38
C ASP A 19 -9.32 -2.95 32.56
N VAL A 20 -9.57 -4.09 33.20
CA VAL A 20 -9.97 -5.33 32.54
C VAL A 20 -11.17 -5.08 31.63
N TYR A 21 -11.02 -5.42 30.34
CA TYR A 21 -12.08 -5.27 29.35
C TYR A 21 -13.32 -6.11 29.71
N ILE A 22 -14.47 -5.45 29.77
CA ILE A 22 -15.77 -6.10 30.08
C ILE A 22 -16.60 -6.14 28.79
N PRO A 23 -16.76 -7.35 28.16
CA PRO A 23 -17.62 -7.51 26.99
C PRO A 23 -19.06 -7.07 27.28
N GLY A 24 -19.65 -6.25 26.40
CA GLY A 24 -21.01 -5.74 26.56
C GLY A 24 -21.17 -4.70 27.67
N GLY A 25 -20.12 -4.35 28.40
CA GLY A 25 -20.10 -3.36 29.47
C GLY A 25 -19.64 -1.97 28.99
N ARG A 26 -19.79 -0.99 29.89
CA ARG A 26 -19.19 0.34 29.72
C ARG A 26 -17.77 0.34 30.29
N ASN A 27 -16.78 0.36 29.42
CA ASN A 27 -15.37 0.38 29.81
C ASN A 27 -14.88 1.84 29.88
N ALA A 28 -14.22 2.22 30.97
CA ALA A 28 -13.45 3.44 31.03
C ALA A 28 -12.14 3.23 30.27
N GLY A 29 -11.62 4.26 29.59
CA GLY A 29 -10.42 4.10 28.80
C GLY A 29 -10.00 5.36 28.04
N ARG A 30 -9.02 5.20 27.16
CA ARG A 30 -8.58 6.23 26.23
C ARG A 30 -9.12 5.94 24.83
N VAL A 31 -9.37 6.98 24.08
CA VAL A 31 -9.73 6.90 22.66
C VAL A 31 -8.74 7.75 21.88
N GLU A 32 -8.15 7.16 20.87
CA GLU A 32 -7.20 7.80 19.98
C GLU A 32 -7.80 7.91 18.58
N GLN A 33 -7.49 9.00 17.89
CA GLN A 33 -7.79 9.18 16.48
C GLN A 33 -6.46 9.35 15.74
N VAL A 34 -6.21 8.50 14.76
CA VAL A 34 -5.01 8.56 13.93
C VAL A 34 -5.41 8.56 12.46
N HIS A 35 -4.61 9.23 11.64
CA HIS A 35 -4.79 9.16 10.20
C HIS A 35 -4.35 7.76 9.72
N GLY A 36 -5.20 7.10 8.96
CA GLY A 36 -5.01 5.75 8.44
C GLY A 36 -5.34 5.65 6.96
N GLY A 37 -5.41 4.43 6.49
CA GLY A 37 -5.64 4.06 5.10
C GLY A 37 -4.35 3.67 4.39
N VAL A 38 -4.40 2.53 3.69
CA VAL A 38 -3.25 1.95 2.97
C VAL A 38 -2.59 2.99 2.07
N SER A 39 -3.36 3.66 1.21
CA SER A 39 -2.82 4.64 0.26
C SER A 39 -2.31 5.91 0.95
N ARG A 40 -2.92 6.34 2.08
CA ARG A 40 -2.42 7.49 2.84
C ARG A 40 -1.10 7.15 3.53
N ASN A 41 -0.97 5.97 4.13
CA ASN A 41 0.28 5.52 4.73
C ASN A 41 1.36 5.40 3.66
N LEU A 42 1.04 4.74 2.55
CA LEU A 42 1.93 4.57 1.40
C LEU A 42 2.51 5.89 0.88
N VAL A 43 1.67 6.91 0.66
CA VAL A 43 2.14 8.19 0.12
C VAL A 43 3.03 8.94 1.10
N GLU A 44 2.75 8.84 2.40
CA GLU A 44 3.57 9.43 3.46
C GLU A 44 4.91 8.69 3.61
N ASP A 45 4.92 7.34 3.52
CA ASP A 45 6.14 6.54 3.51
C ASP A 45 7.06 6.89 2.33
N ILE A 46 6.50 7.05 1.12
CA ILE A 46 7.25 7.49 -0.06
C ILE A 46 7.84 8.89 0.17
N ALA A 47 7.04 9.80 0.74
CA ALA A 47 7.49 11.16 1.05
C ALA A 47 8.58 11.19 2.14
N ASN A 48 8.52 10.27 3.10
CA ASN A 48 9.52 10.12 4.15
C ASN A 48 10.88 9.60 3.66
N VAL A 49 10.92 9.03 2.43
CA VAL A 49 12.18 8.75 1.72
C VAL A 49 12.65 9.98 0.90
N GLU A 50 12.19 11.19 1.24
CA GLU A 50 12.51 12.47 0.57
C GLU A 50 12.11 12.50 -0.92
N LEU A 51 11.24 11.61 -1.35
CA LEU A 51 10.60 11.65 -2.66
C LEU A 51 9.36 12.55 -2.60
N ARG A 52 8.89 13.02 -3.75
CA ARG A 52 7.74 13.93 -3.83
C ARG A 52 6.59 13.27 -4.56
N PRO A 53 5.85 12.37 -3.91
CA PRO A 53 4.74 11.69 -4.54
C PRO A 53 3.55 12.63 -4.77
N THR A 54 2.71 12.27 -5.73
CA THR A 54 1.41 12.91 -5.95
C THR A 54 0.31 11.99 -5.41
N PHE A 55 -0.66 12.56 -4.68
CA PHE A 55 -1.76 11.77 -4.13
C PHE A 55 -3.10 12.15 -4.77
N ILE A 56 -3.74 11.15 -5.39
CA ILE A 56 -5.12 11.26 -5.91
C ILE A 56 -6.04 10.58 -4.91
N SER A 57 -6.82 11.36 -4.18
CA SER A 57 -7.68 10.84 -3.12
C SER A 57 -8.83 11.77 -2.79
N LEU A 58 -9.57 11.42 -1.75
CA LEU A 58 -10.64 12.22 -1.16
C LEU A 58 -10.38 12.43 0.34
N VAL A 59 -10.81 13.58 0.84
CA VAL A 59 -10.97 13.83 2.27
C VAL A 59 -12.38 14.38 2.51
N ASP A 60 -12.84 14.37 3.76
CA ASP A 60 -14.10 15.03 4.09
C ASP A 60 -13.94 16.54 4.34
N ASN A 61 -15.08 17.25 4.36
CA ASN A 61 -15.14 18.69 4.56
C ASN A 61 -15.04 19.08 6.04
N THR A 62 -14.23 18.38 6.84
CA THR A 62 -14.09 18.62 8.29
C THR A 62 -12.68 19.11 8.62
N GLY A 63 -12.50 19.49 9.90
CA GLY A 63 -11.18 19.84 10.42
C GLY A 63 -10.18 18.68 10.31
N ILE A 64 -10.64 17.42 10.39
CA ILE A 64 -9.78 16.24 10.25
C ILE A 64 -9.30 16.10 8.81
N GLY A 65 -10.19 16.29 7.82
CA GLY A 65 -9.78 16.28 6.40
C GLY A 65 -8.76 17.37 6.07
N ALA A 66 -8.94 18.57 6.62
CA ALA A 66 -7.96 19.66 6.47
C ALA A 66 -6.63 19.32 7.16
N ASP A 67 -6.67 18.61 8.29
CA ASP A 67 -5.47 18.19 9.03
C ASP A 67 -4.67 17.13 8.25
N VAL A 68 -5.34 16.17 7.62
CA VAL A 68 -4.72 15.19 6.71
C VAL A 68 -3.96 15.90 5.58
N ILE A 69 -4.62 16.85 4.90
CA ILE A 69 -3.98 17.60 3.79
C ILE A 69 -2.75 18.34 4.31
N ARG A 70 -2.87 19.07 5.43
CA ARG A 70 -1.76 19.81 6.01
C ARG A 70 -0.57 18.90 6.34
N LYS A 71 -0.82 17.76 7.03
CA LYS A 71 0.22 16.80 7.38
C LYS A 71 0.94 16.28 6.13
N LEU A 72 0.21 15.92 5.08
CA LEU A 72 0.80 15.46 3.83
C LEU A 72 1.62 16.55 3.14
N GLN A 73 1.17 17.81 3.16
CA GLN A 73 1.94 18.96 2.62
C GLN A 73 3.23 19.20 3.40
N ASP A 74 3.20 19.08 4.72
CA ASP A 74 4.40 19.19 5.58
C ASP A 74 5.45 18.12 5.21
N HIS A 75 5.02 16.94 4.74
CA HIS A 75 5.85 15.87 4.20
C HIS A 75 6.16 16.04 2.70
N LYS A 76 5.78 17.18 2.07
CA LYS A 76 6.05 17.50 0.65
C LYS A 76 5.34 16.59 -0.35
N VAL A 77 4.21 16.00 0.03
CA VAL A 77 3.30 15.34 -0.90
C VAL A 77 2.60 16.38 -1.74
N ASN A 78 2.48 16.16 -3.05
CA ASN A 78 1.59 16.95 -3.89
C ASN A 78 0.14 16.56 -3.61
N THR A 79 -0.64 17.47 -3.02
CA THR A 79 -2.03 17.29 -2.61
C THR A 79 -3.03 18.00 -3.51
N ASP A 80 -2.60 18.55 -4.65
CA ASP A 80 -3.46 19.32 -5.56
C ASP A 80 -4.63 18.51 -6.13
N TYR A 81 -4.50 17.18 -6.11
CA TYR A 81 -5.49 16.23 -6.62
C TYR A 81 -6.28 15.52 -5.52
N ILE A 82 -6.23 16.02 -4.28
CA ILE A 82 -7.11 15.57 -3.19
C ILE A 82 -8.36 16.44 -3.19
N ARG A 83 -9.54 15.82 -3.35
CA ARG A 83 -10.81 16.52 -3.30
C ARG A 83 -11.44 16.44 -1.91
N ALA A 84 -11.93 17.56 -1.40
CA ALA A 84 -12.75 17.58 -0.20
C ALA A 84 -14.23 17.39 -0.59
N VAL A 85 -14.85 16.32 -0.11
CA VAL A 85 -16.26 15.98 -0.39
C VAL A 85 -16.94 15.51 0.89
N PRO A 86 -18.27 15.58 1.01
CA PRO A 86 -18.97 14.96 2.14
C PRO A 86 -18.63 13.45 2.20
N ASP A 87 -18.34 12.96 3.40
CA ASP A 87 -17.97 11.55 3.62
C ASP A 87 -16.78 11.03 2.76
N GLY A 88 -15.83 11.91 2.43
CA GLY A 88 -14.68 11.59 1.60
C GLY A 88 -13.63 10.67 2.26
N MET A 89 -13.72 10.46 3.57
CA MET A 89 -12.82 9.56 4.30
C MET A 89 -13.53 8.34 4.84
N GLY A 90 -12.80 7.22 4.88
CA GLY A 90 -13.22 6.03 5.60
C GLY A 90 -13.04 6.19 7.11
N THR A 91 -13.64 5.27 7.86
CA THR A 91 -13.47 5.21 9.32
C THR A 91 -13.29 3.75 9.72
N TRP A 92 -12.23 3.46 10.46
CA TRP A 92 -12.06 2.20 11.15
C TRP A 92 -12.18 2.43 12.65
N LEU A 93 -13.25 1.91 13.26
CA LEU A 93 -13.45 1.91 14.70
C LEU A 93 -13.01 0.56 15.23
N ALA A 94 -12.04 0.54 16.15
CA ALA A 94 -11.55 -0.66 16.79
C ALA A 94 -11.55 -0.52 18.31
N VAL A 95 -11.95 -1.58 18.99
CA VAL A 95 -11.84 -1.71 20.44
C VAL A 95 -10.84 -2.81 20.73
N PHE A 96 -9.87 -2.49 21.57
CA PHE A 96 -8.80 -3.40 21.98
C PHE A 96 -9.09 -3.94 23.40
N ASP A 97 -8.58 -5.12 23.69
CA ASP A 97 -8.51 -5.62 25.07
C ASP A 97 -7.19 -5.19 25.76
N ASN A 98 -6.96 -5.71 26.95
CA ASN A 98 -5.75 -5.43 27.72
C ASN A 98 -4.51 -6.17 27.18
N GLY A 99 -4.69 -7.16 26.33
CA GLY A 99 -3.62 -7.87 25.62
C GLY A 99 -3.16 -7.15 24.35
N GLY A 100 -3.93 -6.14 23.91
CA GLY A 100 -3.68 -5.44 22.65
C GLY A 100 -4.38 -6.09 21.45
N ASP A 101 -5.25 -7.06 21.67
CA ASP A 101 -6.01 -7.72 20.62
C ASP A 101 -7.31 -6.94 20.30
N VAL A 102 -7.68 -6.88 19.02
CA VAL A 102 -8.94 -6.29 18.58
C VAL A 102 -10.10 -7.19 18.93
N VAL A 103 -10.96 -6.78 19.87
CA VAL A 103 -12.15 -7.53 20.29
C VAL A 103 -13.42 -7.17 19.52
N ALA A 104 -13.45 -6.00 18.90
CA ALA A 104 -14.54 -5.57 18.03
C ALA A 104 -14.03 -4.51 17.05
N SER A 105 -14.51 -4.53 15.81
CA SER A 105 -14.23 -3.46 14.85
C SER A 105 -15.38 -3.24 13.89
N ILE A 106 -15.50 -2.00 13.39
CA ILE A 106 -16.41 -1.61 12.32
C ILE A 106 -15.62 -0.75 11.33
N SER A 107 -15.66 -1.11 10.06
CA SER A 107 -15.04 -0.33 8.99
C SER A 107 -16.11 0.27 8.09
N LYS A 108 -16.11 1.60 7.97
CA LYS A 108 -16.90 2.34 6.99
C LYS A 108 -15.98 2.73 5.85
N ARG A 109 -16.24 2.23 4.64
CA ARG A 109 -15.51 2.66 3.44
C ARG A 109 -16.11 3.96 2.89
N PRO A 110 -15.28 4.89 2.36
CA PRO A 110 -15.78 6.08 1.67
C PRO A 110 -16.31 5.71 0.27
N ASP A 111 -17.14 6.56 -0.30
CA ASP A 111 -17.46 6.52 -1.72
C ASP A 111 -16.34 7.20 -2.52
N LEU A 112 -15.52 6.41 -3.20
CA LEU A 112 -14.37 6.92 -3.96
C LEU A 112 -14.72 7.39 -5.38
N ARG A 113 -15.96 7.21 -5.85
CA ARG A 113 -16.36 7.59 -7.23
C ARG A 113 -16.02 9.05 -7.60
N PRO A 114 -16.03 10.04 -6.69
CA PRO A 114 -15.58 11.39 -7.04
C PRO A 114 -14.12 11.48 -7.52
N ILE A 115 -13.27 10.47 -7.29
CA ILE A 115 -11.92 10.38 -7.86
C ILE A 115 -11.98 10.36 -9.40
N LEU A 116 -13.05 9.78 -9.99
CA LEU A 116 -13.22 9.77 -11.45
C LEU A 116 -13.24 11.18 -12.04
N ILE A 117 -13.77 12.17 -11.31
CA ILE A 117 -13.77 13.57 -11.75
C ILE A 117 -12.33 14.06 -11.89
N THR A 118 -11.47 13.78 -10.91
CA THR A 118 -10.04 14.14 -10.98
C THR A 118 -9.34 13.43 -12.14
N LEU A 119 -9.62 12.15 -12.35
CA LEU A 119 -9.03 11.38 -13.45
C LEU A 119 -9.54 11.84 -14.83
N ASP A 120 -10.76 12.35 -14.93
CA ASP A 120 -11.31 12.91 -16.18
C ASP A 120 -10.76 14.30 -16.49
N GLU A 121 -10.59 15.14 -15.47
CA GLU A 121 -10.09 16.50 -15.62
C GLU A 121 -8.56 16.57 -15.77
N HIS A 122 -7.80 15.76 -15.04
CA HIS A 122 -6.34 15.87 -14.91
C HIS A 122 -5.59 14.56 -15.21
N GLY A 123 -6.28 13.45 -15.46
CA GLY A 123 -5.63 12.14 -15.62
C GLY A 123 -4.58 12.10 -16.71
N ASP A 124 -4.84 12.75 -17.86
CA ASP A 124 -3.88 12.80 -18.96
C ASP A 124 -2.58 13.54 -18.60
N GLU A 125 -2.66 14.60 -17.84
CA GLU A 125 -1.50 15.36 -17.36
C GLU A 125 -0.73 14.55 -16.31
N ILE A 126 -1.44 14.07 -15.28
CA ILE A 126 -0.85 13.33 -14.17
C ILE A 126 -0.10 12.08 -14.68
N PHE A 127 -0.75 11.26 -15.50
CA PHE A 127 -0.18 9.99 -15.95
C PHE A 127 0.95 10.17 -16.98
N ARG A 128 0.89 11.22 -17.82
CA ARG A 128 1.99 11.54 -18.74
C ARG A 128 3.27 11.81 -17.97
N ASP A 129 3.18 12.58 -16.89
CA ASP A 129 4.33 13.08 -16.13
C ASP A 129 4.72 12.12 -14.97
N ALA A 130 3.93 11.11 -14.65
CA ALA A 130 4.26 10.10 -13.65
C ALA A 130 5.42 9.20 -14.09
N ASP A 131 6.19 8.71 -13.13
CA ASP A 131 7.17 7.64 -13.35
C ASP A 131 6.53 6.27 -13.14
N SER A 132 5.65 6.14 -12.14
CA SER A 132 4.87 4.94 -11.83
C SER A 132 3.58 5.29 -11.08
N ILE A 133 2.67 4.32 -11.02
CA ILE A 133 1.39 4.42 -10.34
C ILE A 133 1.32 3.36 -9.23
N ALA A 134 1.01 3.77 -8.01
CA ALA A 134 0.70 2.89 -6.90
C ALA A 134 -0.82 2.92 -6.63
N LEU A 135 -1.46 1.76 -6.69
CA LEU A 135 -2.91 1.63 -6.69
C LEU A 135 -3.40 0.70 -5.58
N GLU A 136 -4.39 1.14 -4.81
CA GLU A 136 -5.21 0.27 -3.98
C GLU A 136 -6.27 -0.41 -4.86
N ILE A 137 -6.05 -1.68 -5.23
CA ILE A 137 -6.79 -2.36 -6.30
C ILE A 137 -8.25 -2.67 -5.94
N ASP A 138 -8.59 -2.65 -4.66
CA ASP A 138 -9.98 -2.81 -4.17
C ASP A 138 -10.80 -1.50 -4.16
N CYS A 139 -10.32 -0.45 -4.84
CA CYS A 139 -11.12 0.70 -5.21
C CYS A 139 -12.28 0.32 -6.15
N ASP A 140 -13.21 1.25 -6.37
CA ASP A 140 -14.32 1.07 -7.32
C ASP A 140 -13.83 0.61 -8.71
N LYS A 141 -14.53 -0.36 -9.30
CA LYS A 141 -14.13 -0.98 -10.57
C LYS A 141 -13.90 0.04 -11.70
N GLU A 142 -14.71 1.09 -11.74
CA GLU A 142 -14.58 2.13 -12.78
C GLU A 142 -13.32 2.97 -12.59
N ILE A 143 -12.92 3.21 -11.34
CA ILE A 143 -11.64 3.88 -11.02
C ILE A 143 -10.49 3.00 -11.50
N VAL A 144 -10.49 1.72 -11.13
CA VAL A 144 -9.44 0.76 -11.51
C VAL A 144 -9.31 0.69 -13.04
N LYS A 145 -10.41 0.56 -13.77
CA LYS A 145 -10.41 0.60 -15.24
C LYS A 145 -9.80 1.87 -15.81
N LYS A 146 -10.18 3.04 -15.27
CA LYS A 146 -9.67 4.33 -15.74
C LYS A 146 -8.17 4.46 -15.48
N VAL A 147 -7.69 4.00 -14.32
CA VAL A 147 -6.26 3.99 -13.96
C VAL A 147 -5.47 3.12 -14.94
N PHE A 148 -5.89 1.88 -15.20
CA PHE A 148 -5.19 1.01 -16.15
C PHE A 148 -5.25 1.53 -17.59
N TYR A 149 -6.38 2.10 -18.03
CA TYR A 149 -6.48 2.75 -19.33
C TYR A 149 -5.46 3.90 -19.47
N LEU A 150 -5.34 4.78 -18.46
CA LEU A 150 -4.41 5.89 -18.51
C LEU A 150 -2.96 5.41 -18.40
N ALA A 151 -2.70 4.41 -17.56
CA ALA A 151 -1.37 3.82 -17.41
C ALA A 151 -0.89 3.18 -18.73
N GLU A 152 -1.73 2.40 -19.39
CA GLU A 152 -1.43 1.83 -20.71
C GLU A 152 -1.20 2.93 -21.77
N LYS A 153 -2.08 3.94 -21.83
CA LYS A 153 -1.97 5.08 -22.77
C LYS A 153 -0.62 5.79 -22.67
N TYR A 154 -0.05 5.91 -21.46
CA TYR A 154 1.20 6.63 -21.21
C TYR A 154 2.39 5.71 -20.90
N GLY A 155 2.22 4.38 -21.03
CA GLY A 155 3.29 3.41 -20.79
C GLY A 155 3.81 3.42 -19.35
N LYS A 156 2.93 3.60 -18.36
CA LYS A 156 3.33 3.70 -16.94
C LYS A 156 3.14 2.40 -16.20
N PRO A 157 4.13 1.94 -15.43
CA PRO A 157 3.98 0.76 -14.60
C PRO A 157 2.98 1.01 -13.47
N VAL A 158 2.11 0.02 -13.21
CA VAL A 158 1.17 0.03 -12.10
C VAL A 158 1.61 -1.02 -11.07
N PHE A 159 1.84 -0.57 -9.85
CA PHE A 159 2.07 -1.42 -8.68
C PHE A 159 0.81 -1.40 -7.83
N ALA A 160 0.37 -2.55 -7.36
CA ALA A 160 -0.89 -2.66 -6.64
C ALA A 160 -0.72 -3.37 -5.31
N ALA A 161 -1.47 -2.88 -4.31
CA ALA A 161 -1.72 -3.56 -3.05
C ALA A 161 -3.23 -3.61 -2.79
N VAL A 162 -3.61 -4.18 -1.67
CA VAL A 162 -5.00 -4.39 -1.31
C VAL A 162 -5.22 -4.05 0.16
N SER A 163 -6.37 -3.46 0.48
CA SER A 163 -6.85 -3.30 1.85
C SER A 163 -7.95 -4.31 2.20
N ASN A 164 -8.68 -4.80 1.19
CA ASN A 164 -9.73 -5.81 1.35
C ASN A 164 -9.69 -6.83 0.21
N MET A 165 -9.08 -7.98 0.46
CA MET A 165 -8.91 -9.03 -0.53
C MET A 165 -10.25 -9.60 -1.03
N SER A 166 -11.30 -9.64 -0.21
CA SER A 166 -12.61 -10.12 -0.64
C SER A 166 -13.19 -9.27 -1.79
N ILE A 167 -12.87 -7.97 -1.81
CA ILE A 167 -13.23 -7.08 -2.94
C ILE A 167 -12.24 -7.25 -4.09
N ALA A 168 -10.94 -7.37 -3.79
CA ALA A 168 -9.90 -7.48 -4.82
C ALA A 168 -10.02 -8.77 -5.65
N VAL A 169 -10.55 -9.85 -5.10
CA VAL A 169 -10.84 -11.10 -5.85
C VAL A 169 -11.78 -10.85 -7.03
N GLU A 170 -12.71 -9.92 -6.93
CA GLU A 170 -13.57 -9.49 -8.05
C GLU A 170 -12.81 -8.68 -9.12
N ARG A 171 -11.55 -8.33 -8.85
CA ARG A 171 -10.65 -7.55 -9.71
C ARG A 171 -9.51 -8.39 -10.30
N ARG A 172 -9.62 -9.73 -10.26
CA ARG A 172 -8.56 -10.65 -10.74
C ARG A 172 -8.08 -10.33 -12.17
N ASP A 173 -8.98 -9.88 -13.04
CA ASP A 173 -8.64 -9.52 -14.42
C ASP A 173 -7.61 -8.38 -14.49
N PHE A 174 -7.59 -7.48 -13.51
CA PHE A 174 -6.65 -6.37 -13.45
C PHE A 174 -5.28 -6.77 -12.90
N LEU A 175 -5.18 -7.87 -12.15
CA LEU A 175 -3.89 -8.34 -11.62
C LEU A 175 -2.90 -8.69 -12.74
N ARG A 176 -3.39 -9.16 -13.88
CA ARG A 176 -2.57 -9.43 -15.08
C ARG A 176 -1.95 -8.16 -15.66
N SER A 177 -2.63 -7.03 -15.49
CA SER A 177 -2.15 -5.73 -15.97
C SER A 177 -1.26 -5.02 -14.95
N CYS A 178 -1.12 -5.54 -13.73
CA CYS A 178 -0.20 -5.02 -12.74
C CYS A 178 1.24 -5.39 -13.07
N HIS A 179 2.15 -4.44 -12.91
CA HIS A 179 3.59 -4.72 -13.02
C HIS A 179 4.14 -5.42 -11.77
N CYS A 180 3.53 -5.18 -10.61
CA CYS A 180 3.78 -5.91 -9.39
C CYS A 180 2.53 -5.85 -8.49
N PHE A 181 2.16 -6.97 -7.89
CA PHE A 181 1.11 -7.06 -6.87
C PHE A 181 1.72 -7.49 -5.53
N VAL A 182 1.41 -6.76 -4.47
CA VAL A 182 1.91 -7.02 -3.11
C VAL A 182 0.73 -7.31 -2.19
N CYS A 183 0.81 -8.42 -1.46
CA CYS A 183 -0.18 -8.80 -0.46
C CYS A 183 0.47 -9.62 0.67
N ASN A 184 -0.28 -9.93 1.72
CA ASN A 184 0.19 -10.84 2.77
C ASN A 184 -0.18 -12.30 2.47
N GLN A 185 0.33 -13.22 3.29
CA GLN A 185 0.14 -14.67 3.15
C GLN A 185 -1.35 -15.06 3.18
N GLN A 186 -2.14 -14.46 4.07
CA GLN A 186 -3.58 -14.74 4.16
C GLN A 186 -4.33 -14.23 2.93
N GLU A 187 -4.00 -13.05 2.46
CA GLU A 187 -4.58 -12.44 1.25
C GLU A 187 -4.24 -13.26 0.00
N ALA A 188 -3.00 -13.74 -0.12
CA ALA A 188 -2.61 -14.65 -1.20
C ALA A 188 -3.43 -15.95 -1.16
N GLY A 189 -3.67 -16.51 0.03
CA GLY A 189 -4.54 -17.67 0.21
C GLY A 189 -5.97 -17.44 -0.28
N ILE A 190 -6.56 -16.29 0.05
CA ILE A 190 -7.89 -15.89 -0.46
C ILE A 190 -7.88 -15.76 -1.99
N LEU A 191 -6.83 -15.12 -2.55
CA LEU A 191 -6.71 -14.92 -3.99
C LEU A 191 -6.68 -16.23 -4.77
N PHE A 192 -5.91 -17.20 -4.30
CA PHE A 192 -5.75 -18.49 -4.97
C PHE A 192 -6.70 -19.57 -4.45
N SER A 193 -7.54 -19.26 -3.44
CA SER A 193 -8.46 -20.19 -2.80
C SER A 193 -7.75 -21.37 -2.14
N GLU A 194 -6.63 -21.11 -1.51
CA GLU A 194 -5.78 -22.07 -0.80
C GLU A 194 -5.47 -21.59 0.63
N ASP A 195 -5.08 -22.52 1.50
CA ASP A 195 -4.61 -22.19 2.86
C ASP A 195 -3.08 -22.28 2.91
N TYR A 196 -2.45 -21.15 3.17
CA TYR A 196 -1.00 -21.05 3.32
C TYR A 196 -0.54 -20.97 4.77
N THR A 197 -1.45 -21.14 5.74
CA THR A 197 -1.12 -21.15 7.17
C THR A 197 -0.03 -22.20 7.47
N GLY A 198 1.03 -21.78 8.15
CA GLY A 198 2.14 -22.65 8.54
C GLY A 198 3.10 -23.07 7.41
N LYS A 199 2.93 -22.55 6.20
CA LYS A 199 3.90 -22.76 5.11
C LYS A 199 5.22 -22.04 5.42
N THR A 200 6.31 -22.70 5.08
CA THR A 200 7.64 -22.06 5.12
C THR A 200 7.81 -21.10 3.94
N PRO A 201 8.76 -20.16 4.01
CA PRO A 201 9.06 -19.27 2.88
C PRO A 201 9.45 -20.06 1.60
N GLU A 202 10.16 -21.16 1.72
CA GLU A 202 10.56 -22.00 0.60
C GLU A 202 9.35 -22.65 -0.07
N GLU A 203 8.44 -23.23 0.73
CA GLU A 203 7.21 -23.83 0.21
C GLU A 203 6.32 -22.78 -0.47
N LEU A 204 6.14 -21.61 0.16
CA LEU A 204 5.28 -20.57 -0.41
C LEU A 204 5.90 -19.94 -1.67
N ARG A 205 7.22 -19.76 -1.73
CA ARG A 205 7.93 -19.33 -2.95
C ARG A 205 7.64 -20.25 -4.13
N ASP A 206 7.76 -21.56 -3.93
CA ASP A 206 7.57 -22.55 -5.00
C ASP A 206 6.10 -22.60 -5.45
N ILE A 207 5.15 -22.51 -4.53
CA ILE A 207 3.72 -22.43 -4.81
C ILE A 207 3.42 -21.13 -5.59
N LEU A 208 3.95 -19.99 -5.12
CA LEU A 208 3.74 -18.70 -5.76
C LEU A 208 4.27 -18.69 -7.20
N ALA A 209 5.47 -19.22 -7.44
CA ALA A 209 6.07 -19.32 -8.78
C ALA A 209 5.17 -20.11 -9.75
N HIS A 210 4.49 -21.16 -9.28
CA HIS A 210 3.53 -21.91 -10.09
C HIS A 210 2.25 -21.09 -10.37
N HIS A 211 1.69 -20.45 -9.34
CA HIS A 211 0.44 -19.72 -9.48
C HIS A 211 0.53 -18.50 -10.40
N ILE A 212 1.61 -17.72 -10.31
CA ILE A 212 1.74 -16.53 -11.15
C ILE A 212 1.89 -16.86 -12.63
N GLN A 213 2.52 -18.00 -12.97
CA GLN A 213 2.59 -18.50 -14.34
C GLN A 213 1.19 -18.84 -14.86
N ALA A 214 0.42 -19.58 -14.08
CA ALA A 214 -0.94 -19.98 -14.45
C ALA A 214 -1.92 -18.79 -14.53
N ALA A 215 -1.73 -17.79 -13.67
CA ALA A 215 -2.58 -16.60 -13.60
C ALA A 215 -2.10 -15.45 -14.52
N GLU A 216 -0.96 -15.61 -15.21
CA GLU A 216 -0.34 -14.57 -16.07
C GLU A 216 -0.08 -13.26 -15.31
N ILE A 217 0.32 -13.34 -14.02
CA ILE A 217 0.69 -12.18 -13.20
C ILE A 217 2.15 -11.88 -13.45
N SER A 218 2.49 -10.63 -13.77
CA SER A 218 3.85 -10.23 -14.11
C SER A 218 4.83 -10.44 -12.94
N ARG A 219 4.52 -9.87 -11.75
CA ARG A 219 5.29 -10.03 -10.52
C ARG A 219 4.35 -10.05 -9.32
N MET A 220 4.68 -10.85 -8.33
CA MET A 220 3.95 -10.89 -7.07
C MET A 220 4.91 -11.02 -5.90
N VAL A 221 4.62 -10.28 -4.82
CA VAL A 221 5.34 -10.37 -3.54
C VAL A 221 4.33 -10.68 -2.45
N VAL A 222 4.66 -11.67 -1.61
CA VAL A 222 3.82 -12.08 -0.48
C VAL A 222 4.61 -11.91 0.81
N THR A 223 4.13 -11.04 1.70
CA THR A 223 4.71 -10.83 3.02
C THR A 223 4.28 -11.92 3.99
N MET A 224 5.19 -12.39 4.85
CA MET A 224 5.02 -13.48 5.80
C MET A 224 5.37 -13.05 7.24
N GLY A 225 5.22 -11.77 7.57
CA GLY A 225 5.54 -11.22 8.89
C GLY A 225 7.01 -11.44 9.26
N GLU A 226 7.26 -12.08 10.40
CA GLU A 226 8.61 -12.35 10.91
C GLU A 226 9.44 -13.30 10.04
N GLN A 227 8.81 -14.02 9.12
CA GLN A 227 9.50 -14.89 8.15
C GLN A 227 9.98 -14.12 6.91
N GLY A 228 9.67 -12.83 6.78
CA GLY A 228 10.08 -12.00 5.67
C GLY A 228 9.06 -11.94 4.54
N ALA A 229 9.52 -12.02 3.30
CA ALA A 229 8.67 -12.01 2.11
C ALA A 229 9.19 -12.98 1.06
N VAL A 230 8.28 -13.52 0.26
CA VAL A 230 8.61 -14.30 -0.93
C VAL A 230 8.15 -13.56 -2.17
N TYR A 231 8.89 -13.72 -3.27
CA TYR A 231 8.51 -13.14 -4.54
C TYR A 231 8.66 -14.14 -5.67
N ALA A 232 7.87 -13.93 -6.70
CA ALA A 232 8.02 -14.63 -7.97
C ALA A 232 7.64 -13.70 -9.13
N THR A 233 8.20 -13.98 -10.30
CA THR A 233 8.01 -13.22 -11.53
C THR A 233 7.61 -14.14 -12.67
N HIS A 234 6.85 -13.63 -13.65
CA HIS A 234 6.39 -14.42 -14.79
C HIS A 234 7.56 -14.92 -15.67
N ASP A 235 8.70 -14.23 -15.68
CA ASP A 235 9.92 -14.65 -16.37
C ASP A 235 10.73 -15.74 -15.64
N GLY A 236 10.19 -16.27 -14.53
CA GLY A 236 10.73 -17.42 -13.80
C GLY A 236 11.69 -17.10 -12.66
N GLN A 237 11.91 -15.83 -12.33
CA GLN A 237 12.66 -15.48 -11.13
C GLN A 237 11.78 -15.71 -9.89
N SER A 238 12.35 -16.27 -8.83
CA SER A 238 11.70 -16.37 -7.53
C SER A 238 12.73 -16.35 -6.42
N GLY A 239 12.34 -15.90 -5.23
CA GLY A 239 13.26 -15.82 -4.11
C GLY A 239 12.57 -15.48 -2.80
N ILE A 240 13.39 -15.37 -1.76
CA ILE A 240 13.02 -15.06 -0.39
C ILE A 240 13.79 -13.82 0.04
N CYS A 241 13.11 -12.84 0.59
CA CYS A 241 13.70 -11.69 1.26
C CYS A 241 13.49 -11.87 2.77
N PRO A 242 14.55 -12.11 3.56
CA PRO A 242 14.41 -12.36 4.99
C PRO A 242 13.97 -11.10 5.75
N ALA A 243 13.21 -11.27 6.85
CA ALA A 243 12.85 -10.17 7.72
C ALA A 243 14.07 -9.64 8.49
N ILE A 244 14.03 -8.35 8.83
CA ILE A 244 14.95 -7.74 9.80
C ILE A 244 14.40 -7.97 11.20
N LYS A 245 15.19 -8.58 12.08
CA LYS A 245 14.80 -8.80 13.47
C LYS A 245 14.88 -7.49 14.26
N VAL A 246 13.76 -7.10 14.84
CA VAL A 246 13.62 -5.88 15.64
C VAL A 246 12.70 -6.11 16.83
N ASP A 247 12.71 -5.19 17.78
CA ASP A 247 11.74 -5.17 18.89
C ASP A 247 10.42 -4.57 18.40
N VAL A 248 9.38 -5.39 18.34
CA VAL A 248 8.05 -5.02 17.83
C VAL A 248 7.28 -4.23 18.88
N LYS A 249 6.81 -3.04 18.52
CA LYS A 249 5.90 -2.20 19.33
C LYS A 249 4.47 -2.23 18.78
N ASP A 250 4.31 -1.99 17.48
CA ASP A 250 3.03 -2.00 16.77
C ASP A 250 3.29 -2.46 15.34
N THR A 251 2.45 -3.31 14.80
CA THR A 251 2.56 -3.83 13.42
C THR A 251 1.71 -3.05 12.41
N THR A 252 0.93 -2.07 12.89
CA THR A 252 0.08 -1.24 12.02
C THR A 252 0.94 -0.43 11.03
N GLY A 253 0.59 -0.47 9.75
CA GLY A 253 1.33 0.24 8.69
C GLY A 253 2.56 -0.49 8.15
N ALA A 254 2.97 -1.62 8.77
CA ALA A 254 4.14 -2.38 8.31
C ALA A 254 4.00 -2.87 6.86
N GLY A 255 2.82 -3.35 6.48
CA GLY A 255 2.51 -3.77 5.11
C GLY A 255 2.55 -2.61 4.12
N ASP A 256 2.04 -1.46 4.52
CA ASP A 256 2.00 -0.24 3.70
C ASP A 256 3.42 0.27 3.44
N ALA A 257 4.26 0.31 4.47
CA ALA A 257 5.67 0.69 4.37
C ALA A 257 6.47 -0.33 3.53
N PHE A 258 6.17 -1.62 3.64
CA PHE A 258 6.75 -2.64 2.78
C PHE A 258 6.39 -2.38 1.30
N PHE A 259 5.11 -2.14 1.02
CA PHE A 259 4.65 -1.82 -0.33
C PHE A 259 5.24 -0.51 -0.85
N ALA A 260 5.42 0.51 0.01
CA ALA A 260 6.13 1.74 -0.33
C ALA A 260 7.54 1.46 -0.82
N GLY A 261 8.31 0.65 -0.09
CA GLY A 261 9.67 0.29 -0.46
C GLY A 261 9.76 -0.51 -1.76
N VAL A 262 8.84 -1.47 -1.98
CA VAL A 262 8.74 -2.21 -3.24
C VAL A 262 8.43 -1.26 -4.40
N THR A 263 7.46 -0.37 -4.23
CA THR A 263 7.07 0.64 -5.23
C THR A 263 8.24 1.56 -5.57
N ILE A 264 8.94 2.08 -4.56
CA ILE A 264 10.14 2.92 -4.73
C ILE A 264 11.20 2.15 -5.50
N GLY A 265 11.59 0.97 -5.02
CA GLY A 265 12.65 0.17 -5.62
C GLY A 265 12.39 -0.10 -7.10
N LEU A 266 11.21 -0.60 -7.44
CA LEU A 266 10.84 -0.91 -8.82
C LEU A 266 10.75 0.34 -9.70
N THR A 267 10.28 1.48 -9.17
CA THR A 267 10.22 2.77 -9.90
C THR A 267 11.64 3.25 -10.28
N TYR A 268 12.62 3.03 -9.40
CA TYR A 268 14.01 3.41 -9.62
C TYR A 268 14.86 2.30 -10.26
N GLY A 269 14.22 1.31 -10.90
CA GLY A 269 14.91 0.28 -11.70
C GLY A 269 15.67 -0.77 -10.90
N LYS A 270 15.40 -0.89 -9.59
CA LYS A 270 15.97 -1.95 -8.74
C LYS A 270 15.39 -3.32 -9.13
N SER A 271 16.16 -4.37 -8.90
CA SER A 271 15.64 -5.74 -8.99
C SER A 271 14.51 -5.97 -7.99
N ILE A 272 13.70 -7.00 -8.20
CA ILE A 272 12.60 -7.33 -7.28
C ILE A 272 13.12 -7.66 -5.87
N LEU A 273 14.29 -8.28 -5.75
CA LEU A 273 14.92 -8.57 -4.45
C LEU A 273 15.33 -7.26 -3.75
N GLU A 274 16.07 -6.37 -4.42
CA GLU A 274 16.46 -5.07 -3.86
C GLU A 274 15.23 -4.23 -3.46
N ALA A 275 14.16 -4.26 -4.26
CA ALA A 275 12.90 -3.60 -3.93
C ALA A 275 12.25 -4.19 -2.66
N CYS A 276 12.26 -5.51 -2.49
CA CYS A 276 11.82 -6.17 -1.26
C CYS A 276 12.72 -5.81 -0.06
N GLU A 277 14.04 -5.68 -0.24
CA GLU A 277 14.97 -5.26 0.81
C GLU A 277 14.68 -3.83 1.29
N ILE A 278 14.38 -2.90 0.37
CA ILE A 278 13.91 -1.55 0.72
C ILE A 278 12.60 -1.66 1.50
N GLY A 279 11.63 -2.44 1.03
CA GLY A 279 10.36 -2.68 1.72
C GLY A 279 10.53 -3.23 3.12
N THR A 280 11.40 -4.22 3.28
CA THR A 280 11.72 -4.82 4.59
C THR A 280 12.32 -3.81 5.55
N ARG A 281 13.22 -2.92 5.07
CA ARG A 281 13.83 -1.88 5.90
C ARG A 281 12.83 -0.83 6.34
N LEU A 282 11.95 -0.35 5.46
CA LEU A 282 10.89 0.60 5.81
C LEU A 282 9.91 -0.04 6.80
N SER A 283 9.42 -1.25 6.52
CA SER A 283 8.54 -2.02 7.40
C SER A 283 9.14 -2.22 8.80
N ALA A 284 10.41 -2.65 8.88
CA ALA A 284 11.11 -2.84 10.15
C ALA A 284 11.20 -1.54 10.96
N SER A 285 11.35 -0.38 10.30
CA SER A 285 11.40 0.92 10.98
C SER A 285 10.04 1.33 11.56
N VAL A 286 8.94 1.00 10.87
CA VAL A 286 7.56 1.28 11.35
C VAL A 286 7.27 0.47 12.60
N ILE A 287 7.48 -0.84 12.60
CA ILE A 287 7.12 -1.73 13.72
C ILE A 287 7.91 -1.48 15.01
N CYS A 288 9.00 -0.71 14.95
CA CYS A 288 9.76 -0.24 16.13
C CYS A 288 9.13 0.97 16.81
N THR A 289 8.10 1.57 16.25
CA THR A 289 7.47 2.80 16.75
C THR A 289 5.97 2.58 17.00
N SER A 290 5.29 3.59 17.50
CA SER A 290 3.82 3.64 17.59
C SER A 290 3.18 4.37 16.38
N GLU A 291 4.01 4.83 15.45
CA GLU A 291 3.55 5.48 14.22
C GLU A 291 3.23 4.40 13.16
N ASN A 292 2.30 4.70 12.28
CA ASN A 292 1.89 3.80 11.19
C ASN A 292 2.58 4.10 9.84
N VAL A 293 3.63 4.93 9.88
CA VAL A 293 4.49 5.27 8.75
C VAL A 293 5.96 5.28 9.16
N CYS A 294 6.86 5.09 8.21
CA CYS A 294 8.28 5.06 8.47
C CYS A 294 8.84 6.43 8.87
N PRO A 295 9.94 6.48 9.64
CA PRO A 295 10.68 7.72 9.86
C PRO A 295 11.33 8.21 8.56
N ARG A 296 11.92 9.41 8.60
CA ARG A 296 12.62 9.98 7.43
C ARG A 296 13.90 9.22 7.10
N PHE A 297 14.07 8.95 5.82
CA PHE A 297 15.27 8.39 5.20
C PHE A 297 15.75 9.28 4.06
N LEU A 298 17.03 9.21 3.75
CA LEU A 298 17.57 9.82 2.54
C LEU A 298 17.52 8.82 1.38
N PRO A 299 17.24 9.26 0.14
CA PRO A 299 17.26 8.38 -1.04
C PRO A 299 18.59 7.62 -1.20
N SER A 300 19.71 8.28 -0.89
CA SER A 300 21.05 7.69 -0.95
C SER A 300 21.24 6.48 -0.02
N GLU A 301 20.45 6.37 1.05
CA GLU A 301 20.51 5.20 1.95
C GLU A 301 20.00 3.91 1.27
N PHE A 302 19.26 4.06 0.18
CA PHE A 302 18.73 2.98 -0.65
C PHE A 302 19.41 2.92 -2.02
N GLY A 303 20.49 3.70 -2.23
CA GLY A 303 21.16 3.78 -3.52
C GLY A 303 20.26 4.32 -4.64
N LEU A 304 19.35 5.24 -4.29
CA LEU A 304 18.48 5.92 -5.26
C LEU A 304 19.18 7.18 -5.74
N GLU A 305 19.59 7.19 -7.00
CA GLU A 305 20.22 8.37 -7.61
C GLU A 305 19.14 9.30 -8.18
N PRO A 306 19.24 10.63 -7.97
CA PRO A 306 18.36 11.58 -8.63
C PRO A 306 18.51 11.49 -10.15
N GLY A 307 17.43 11.10 -10.85
CA GLY A 307 17.42 10.97 -12.31
C GLY A 307 17.53 9.55 -12.87
N SER A 308 17.62 8.52 -12.03
CA SER A 308 17.63 7.11 -12.46
C SER A 308 16.23 6.46 -12.55
N ALA A 309 15.17 7.24 -12.49
CA ALA A 309 13.83 6.72 -12.76
C ALA A 309 13.76 6.16 -14.19
N CYS A 310 13.23 4.95 -14.33
CA CYS A 310 13.25 4.10 -15.51
C CYS A 310 12.57 4.79 -16.73
N GLY A 311 13.35 5.51 -17.53
CA GLY A 311 12.91 6.25 -18.71
C GLY A 311 13.45 5.74 -20.05
N ASP A 312 14.37 4.75 -20.10
CA ASP A 312 14.98 4.31 -21.36
C ASP A 312 15.53 2.89 -21.33
N GLN A 313 14.67 1.87 -21.17
CA GLN A 313 15.03 0.49 -21.56
C GLN A 313 13.81 -0.37 -21.90
N LEU A 314 13.01 0.07 -22.86
CA LEU A 314 12.12 -0.80 -23.63
C LEU A 314 12.35 -0.53 -25.12
N THR A 315 13.55 -0.73 -25.60
CA THR A 315 13.77 -1.04 -27.02
C THR A 315 13.41 -2.51 -27.21
N LEU A 316 12.19 -2.72 -27.69
CA LEU A 316 11.78 -3.97 -28.34
C LEU A 316 12.76 -4.24 -29.49
N GLU A 317 13.61 -5.25 -29.34
CA GLU A 317 14.18 -5.92 -30.51
C GLU A 317 13.07 -6.74 -31.16
N LEU A 318 12.77 -6.37 -32.40
CA LEU A 318 11.89 -7.05 -33.36
C LEU A 318 12.47 -8.41 -33.78
#